data_4a654d5acf8293d42c6501a4b6fbf00e
#
_entry.id   4a654d5acf8293d42c6501a4b6fbf00e
#
_cell.length_a   1.000
_cell.length_b   1.000
_cell.length_c   1.000
_cell.angle_alpha   90.00
_cell.angle_beta   90.00
_cell.angle_gamma   90.00
#
_symmetry.space_group_name_H-M   'P 1'
#
loop_
_entity.id
_entity.type
_entity.pdbx_description
1 polymer ?
#
loop_
_entity_poly.entity_id
_entity_poly.type
_entity_poly.pdbx_seq_one_letter_code
_entity_poly.pdbx_strand_id
1 'polypeptide(L)'
;MNKKIFYILFLIVLLLLSTISTTVSAQQISDGMQEILTIEGIWEGKLKVPGAELRIVAHIAITPEGTFSATLDSPDQGVTGIPVDEIVFKDKSVHMEIKLIGGIFEGKLNEEFTMVDGTWQQAGFSFPLSFHRVEEAVEIKRPQEPEKPYPYTEEEVKYDNPAAKVTLAATLTFPKGQGSFPAVILISGSGPQDRDEFLLGHRPFLVLADYLTRKGIAVLRFDDRGVGESTGDFMAATSEDFATDVEAGIAYLKTRSEIDPQQIGLIGHSEGGLIAPVVAVQLPEVTFIVLMAGPGLTGKEIVLLQSALISRATGVSEEDIALNLDYNKKFFTL
;
A
#
# COMPACT_ATOMS: atom_id res chain seq x y z
N MET A 1 -58.26 39.84 32.25
CA MET A 1 -56.81 39.93 32.17
C MET A 1 -56.49 41.00 31.14
N ASN A 2 -55.81 42.05 31.54
CA ASN A 2 -55.72 43.30 30.77
C ASN A 2 -54.70 43.14 29.64
N LYS A 3 -55.05 43.40 28.38
CA LYS A 3 -54.19 43.24 27.17
C LYS A 3 -52.87 43.97 27.28
N LYS A 4 -52.76 45.02 28.10
CA LYS A 4 -51.50 45.72 28.36
C LYS A 4 -50.45 44.89 29.15
N ILE A 5 -50.92 44.00 30.04
CA ILE A 5 -50.03 43.12 30.81
C ILE A 5 -49.41 41.98 29.91
N PHE A 6 -50.23 41.55 28.92
CA PHE A 6 -49.73 40.51 27.95
C PHE A 6 -48.66 41.04 27.05
N TYR A 7 -48.67 42.26 26.58
CA TYR A 7 -47.64 42.88 25.75
C TYR A 7 -46.36 43.17 26.52
N ILE A 8 -46.42 43.50 27.80
CA ILE A 8 -45.22 43.74 28.63
C ILE A 8 -44.52 42.41 28.94
N LEU A 9 -45.21 41.33 29.19
CA LEU A 9 -44.63 40.00 29.37
C LEU A 9 -44.02 39.46 28.08
N PHE A 10 -44.61 39.73 26.90
CA PHE A 10 -44.07 39.31 25.60
C PHE A 10 -42.79 40.05 25.23
N LEU A 11 -42.66 41.35 25.57
CA LEU A 11 -41.46 42.14 25.34
C LEU A 11 -40.30 41.71 26.26
N ILE A 12 -40.56 41.31 27.48
CA ILE A 12 -39.52 40.82 28.41
C ILE A 12 -38.98 39.46 27.98
N VAL A 13 -39.81 38.58 27.43
CA VAL A 13 -39.40 37.29 26.88
C VAL A 13 -38.56 37.46 25.61
N LEU A 14 -38.87 38.43 24.74
CA LEU A 14 -38.06 38.73 23.55
C LEU A 14 -36.71 39.36 23.89
N LEU A 15 -36.62 40.16 24.95
CA LEU A 15 -35.35 40.73 25.42
C LEU A 15 -34.45 39.68 26.09
N LEU A 16 -35.00 38.67 26.76
CA LEU A 16 -34.27 37.57 27.36
C LEU A 16 -33.75 36.57 26.30
N LEU A 17 -34.45 36.38 25.18
CA LEU A 17 -34.00 35.54 24.07
C LEU A 17 -32.89 36.17 23.24
N SER A 18 -32.80 37.52 23.17
CA SER A 18 -31.73 38.22 22.45
C SER A 18 -30.40 38.23 23.19
N THR A 19 -30.40 38.09 24.53
CA THR A 19 -29.16 38.03 25.34
C THR A 19 -28.56 36.63 25.39
N ILE A 20 -29.33 35.57 25.14
CA ILE A 20 -28.82 34.18 25.07
C ILE A 20 -28.15 33.91 23.74
N SER A 21 -28.59 34.52 22.61
CA SER A 21 -27.97 34.33 21.28
C SER A 21 -26.58 34.93 21.14
N THR A 22 -26.23 35.98 21.89
CA THR A 22 -24.88 36.62 21.79
C THR A 22 -23.81 35.94 22.64
N THR A 23 -24.19 35.18 23.67
CA THR A 23 -23.21 34.41 24.48
C THR A 23 -22.82 33.09 23.82
N VAL A 24 -23.71 32.45 23.07
CA VAL A 24 -23.41 31.21 22.32
C VAL A 24 -22.42 31.49 21.18
N SER A 25 -22.57 32.65 20.51
CA SER A 25 -21.65 33.04 19.42
C SER A 25 -20.19 33.31 19.87
N ALA A 26 -20.01 33.87 21.09
CA ALA A 26 -18.66 34.13 21.60
C ALA A 26 -17.95 32.88 22.09
N GLN A 27 -18.69 31.90 22.61
CA GLN A 27 -18.16 30.61 23.04
C GLN A 27 -17.75 29.75 21.86
N GLN A 28 -18.57 29.69 20.77
CA GLN A 28 -18.25 28.97 19.54
C GLN A 28 -17.05 29.59 18.79
N ILE A 29 -16.86 30.89 18.87
CA ILE A 29 -15.68 31.56 18.29
C ILE A 29 -14.42 31.28 19.14
N SER A 30 -14.55 31.18 20.46
CA SER A 30 -13.46 30.80 21.36
C SER A 30 -13.02 29.34 21.17
N ASP A 31 -13.98 28.43 21.03
CA ASP A 31 -13.70 27.00 20.81
C ASP A 31 -13.13 26.75 19.41
N GLY A 32 -13.59 27.46 18.38
CA GLY A 32 -13.03 27.40 17.03
C GLY A 32 -11.64 28.00 16.88
N MET A 33 -11.24 28.94 17.76
CA MET A 33 -9.86 29.46 17.81
C MET A 33 -8.91 28.56 18.62
N GLN A 34 -9.42 27.68 19.47
CA GLN A 34 -8.62 26.75 20.27
C GLN A 34 -8.24 25.48 19.47
N GLU A 35 -9.00 25.15 18.40
CA GLU A 35 -8.72 24.05 17.48
C GLU A 35 -7.42 24.24 16.66
N ILE A 36 -6.95 25.47 16.51
CA ILE A 36 -5.75 25.80 15.69
C ILE A 36 -4.44 25.54 16.44
N LEU A 37 -4.47 25.27 17.73
CA LEU A 37 -3.28 25.15 18.59
C LEU A 37 -2.92 23.71 19.00
N THR A 38 -3.37 22.70 18.25
CA THR A 38 -3.06 21.30 18.52
C THR A 38 -2.07 20.74 17.48
N ILE A 39 -1.49 19.57 17.75
CA ILE A 39 -0.71 18.83 16.74
C ILE A 39 -1.60 18.03 15.79
N GLU A 40 -2.93 18.05 15.96
CA GLU A 40 -3.84 17.40 15.02
C GLU A 40 -3.65 17.93 13.61
N GLY A 41 -3.67 17.05 12.62
CA GLY A 41 -3.54 17.39 11.21
C GLY A 41 -2.53 16.51 10.48
N ILE A 42 -2.14 16.96 9.28
CA ILE A 42 -1.22 16.25 8.41
C ILE A 42 0.14 16.95 8.47
N TRP A 43 1.18 16.15 8.62
CA TRP A 43 2.55 16.62 8.79
C TRP A 43 3.46 15.88 7.82
N GLU A 44 4.17 16.60 6.97
CA GLU A 44 5.11 16.04 5.99
C GLU A 44 6.54 16.40 6.34
N GLY A 45 7.44 15.43 6.31
CA GLY A 45 8.86 15.60 6.52
C GLY A 45 9.69 14.76 5.55
N LYS A 46 11.00 15.10 5.45
CA LYS A 46 11.94 14.39 4.60
C LYS A 46 13.05 13.77 5.44
N LEU A 47 13.04 12.46 5.53
CA LEU A 47 14.04 11.68 6.24
C LEU A 47 15.21 11.39 5.29
N LYS A 48 16.38 11.95 5.60
CA LYS A 48 17.60 11.69 4.84
C LYS A 48 18.36 10.52 5.45
N VAL A 49 18.40 9.41 4.71
CA VAL A 49 19.16 8.22 5.06
C VAL A 49 20.31 8.01 4.06
N PRO A 50 21.34 7.20 4.36
CA PRO A 50 22.39 6.89 3.40
C PRO A 50 21.82 6.37 2.08
N GLY A 51 22.09 7.10 0.99
CA GLY A 51 21.66 6.73 -0.35
C GLY A 51 20.22 7.11 -0.75
N ALA A 52 19.41 7.70 0.14
CA ALA A 52 18.02 8.06 -0.16
C ALA A 52 17.50 9.25 0.66
N GLU A 53 16.49 9.93 0.12
CA GLU A 53 15.65 10.86 0.86
C GLU A 53 14.21 10.32 0.79
N LEU A 54 13.60 10.05 1.95
CA LEU A 54 12.27 9.45 2.06
C LEU A 54 11.30 10.48 2.63
N ARG A 55 10.16 10.68 1.98
CA ARG A 55 9.06 11.44 2.56
C ARG A 55 8.35 10.58 3.61
N ILE A 56 8.11 11.20 4.75
CA ILE A 56 7.32 10.63 5.82
C ILE A 56 6.14 11.58 6.05
N VAL A 57 4.94 11.03 6.07
CA VAL A 57 3.71 11.79 6.34
C VAL A 57 3.09 11.24 7.60
N ALA A 58 2.87 12.10 8.60
CA ALA A 58 2.16 11.75 9.82
C ALA A 58 0.74 12.30 9.76
N HIS A 59 -0.25 11.43 9.93
CA HIS A 59 -1.66 11.78 10.08
C HIS A 59 -2.00 11.69 11.55
N ILE A 60 -2.18 12.83 12.21
CA ILE A 60 -2.45 12.90 13.65
C ILE A 60 -3.90 13.32 13.85
N ALA A 61 -4.66 12.57 14.63
CA ALA A 61 -6.05 12.83 14.97
C ALA A 61 -6.26 12.80 16.49
N ILE A 62 -7.29 13.49 16.95
CA ILE A 62 -7.76 13.43 18.31
C ILE A 62 -8.85 12.36 18.40
N THR A 63 -8.69 11.41 19.33
CA THR A 63 -9.69 10.37 19.56
C THR A 63 -10.90 10.92 20.33
N PRO A 64 -12.06 10.22 20.32
CA PRO A 64 -13.22 10.61 21.12
C PRO A 64 -12.93 10.75 22.63
N GLU A 65 -11.90 10.07 23.13
CA GLU A 65 -11.44 10.10 24.53
C GLU A 65 -10.54 11.31 24.82
N GLY A 66 -10.19 12.12 23.79
CA GLY A 66 -9.34 13.31 23.90
C GLY A 66 -7.85 12.99 23.93
N THR A 67 -7.44 11.78 23.52
CA THR A 67 -6.04 11.41 23.33
C THR A 67 -5.66 11.53 21.86
N PHE A 68 -4.37 11.49 21.54
CA PHE A 68 -3.91 11.47 20.17
C PHE A 68 -3.81 10.05 19.62
N SER A 69 -4.12 9.89 18.35
CA SER A 69 -3.79 8.73 17.52
C SER A 69 -3.07 9.19 16.28
N ALA A 70 -2.22 8.35 15.71
CA ALA A 70 -1.54 8.69 14.47
C ALA A 70 -1.28 7.46 13.60
N THR A 71 -1.14 7.73 12.30
CA THR A 71 -0.54 6.80 11.33
C THR A 71 0.56 7.50 10.57
N LEU A 72 1.52 6.72 10.07
CA LEU A 72 2.57 7.21 9.18
C LEU A 72 2.43 6.62 7.80
N ASP A 73 2.70 7.44 6.79
CA ASP A 73 2.92 6.99 5.43
C ASP A 73 4.38 7.22 5.05
N SER A 74 4.92 6.35 4.21
CA SER A 74 6.16 6.57 3.47
C SER A 74 5.87 6.47 1.97
N PRO A 75 5.42 7.56 1.34
CA PRO A 75 4.98 7.54 -0.05
C PRO A 75 6.05 7.06 -1.02
N ASP A 76 7.32 7.43 -0.78
CA ASP A 76 8.44 7.02 -1.63
C ASP A 76 8.76 5.53 -1.53
N GLN A 77 8.27 4.85 -0.47
CA GLN A 77 8.35 3.41 -0.27
C GLN A 77 7.02 2.71 -0.56
N GLY A 78 5.97 3.46 -0.97
CA GLY A 78 4.63 2.94 -1.24
C GLY A 78 3.92 2.36 -0.02
N VAL A 79 4.32 2.76 1.18
CA VAL A 79 3.72 2.28 2.42
C VAL A 79 2.80 3.37 3.00
N THR A 80 1.58 2.98 3.37
CA THR A 80 0.59 3.86 3.96
C THR A 80 -0.04 3.23 5.20
N GLY A 81 -0.50 4.07 6.12
CA GLY A 81 -1.27 3.63 7.27
C GLY A 81 -0.48 2.84 8.32
N ILE A 82 0.85 3.01 8.41
CA ILE A 82 1.65 2.39 9.49
C ILE A 82 1.14 2.92 10.83
N PRO A 83 0.63 2.07 11.72
CA PRO A 83 0.13 2.54 13.01
C PRO A 83 1.25 3.08 13.88
N VAL A 84 1.01 4.22 14.51
CA VAL A 84 1.84 4.74 15.61
C VAL A 84 1.30 4.16 16.92
N ASP A 85 2.10 3.33 17.58
CA ASP A 85 1.68 2.61 18.78
C ASP A 85 1.52 3.54 20.00
N GLU A 86 2.37 4.55 20.07
CA GLU A 86 2.31 5.57 21.12
C GLU A 86 2.58 6.95 20.52
N ILE A 87 1.71 7.93 20.83
CA ILE A 87 1.93 9.34 20.53
C ILE A 87 1.64 10.16 21.76
N VAL A 88 2.63 10.94 22.20
CA VAL A 88 2.52 11.85 23.34
C VAL A 88 2.84 13.27 22.89
N PHE A 89 1.95 14.21 23.22
CA PHE A 89 2.16 15.64 23.05
C PHE A 89 2.04 16.36 24.38
N LYS A 90 3.14 16.92 24.84
CA LYS A 90 3.17 17.66 26.11
C LYS A 90 4.23 18.77 26.05
N ASP A 91 3.88 19.96 26.50
CA ASP A 91 4.79 21.11 26.59
C ASP A 91 5.55 21.38 25.25
N LYS A 92 4.80 21.27 24.12
CA LYS A 92 5.30 21.34 22.75
C LYS A 92 6.26 20.20 22.35
N SER A 93 6.53 19.25 23.20
CA SER A 93 7.28 18.04 22.84
C SER A 93 6.35 17.00 22.24
N VAL A 94 6.80 16.40 21.14
CA VAL A 94 6.12 15.31 20.42
C VAL A 94 6.99 14.08 20.51
N HIS A 95 6.42 12.98 20.99
CA HIS A 95 7.02 11.66 20.97
C HIS A 95 6.12 10.71 20.18
N MET A 96 6.69 9.90 19.29
CA MET A 96 5.98 8.84 18.57
C MET A 96 6.81 7.55 18.60
N GLU A 97 6.18 6.43 18.93
CA GLU A 97 6.76 5.08 18.86
C GLU A 97 6.02 4.24 17.82
N ILE A 98 6.77 3.60 16.91
CA ILE A 98 6.25 2.80 15.81
C ILE A 98 6.89 1.42 15.87
N LYS A 99 6.26 0.50 16.63
CA LYS A 99 6.82 -0.82 16.93
C LYS A 99 7.01 -1.69 15.70
N LEU A 100 6.10 -1.60 14.74
CA LEU A 100 6.14 -2.39 13.50
C LEU A 100 7.48 -2.27 12.77
N ILE A 101 8.07 -1.07 12.80
CA ILE A 101 9.33 -0.78 12.10
C ILE A 101 10.49 -0.46 13.06
N GLY A 102 10.25 -0.54 14.38
CA GLY A 102 11.24 -0.19 15.41
C GLY A 102 11.68 1.28 15.33
N GLY A 103 10.76 2.17 14.91
CA GLY A 103 11.01 3.60 14.75
C GLY A 103 10.58 4.39 15.98
N ILE A 104 11.34 5.44 16.32
CA ILE A 104 10.99 6.41 17.35
C ILE A 104 11.24 7.81 16.79
N PHE A 105 10.28 8.71 16.98
CA PHE A 105 10.47 10.13 16.71
C PHE A 105 10.34 10.95 17.96
N GLU A 106 11.30 11.85 18.16
CA GLU A 106 11.32 12.85 19.24
C GLU A 106 11.47 14.22 18.62
N GLY A 107 10.54 15.13 18.88
CA GLY A 107 10.58 16.47 18.28
C GLY A 107 9.96 17.54 19.16
N LYS A 108 10.10 18.78 18.73
CA LYS A 108 9.54 19.96 19.38
C LYS A 108 8.80 20.86 18.39
N LEU A 109 7.54 21.14 18.72
CA LEU A 109 6.67 22.02 17.95
C LEU A 109 7.11 23.48 18.13
N ASN A 110 7.19 24.23 17.02
CA ASN A 110 7.51 25.65 17.01
C ASN A 110 6.35 26.51 17.58
N GLU A 111 6.62 27.79 17.80
CA GLU A 111 5.64 28.74 18.37
C GLU A 111 4.44 28.95 17.43
N GLU A 112 4.64 28.86 16.12
CA GLU A 112 3.64 29.07 15.08
C GLU A 112 2.78 27.82 14.80
N PHE A 113 3.06 26.68 15.44
CA PHE A 113 2.37 25.41 15.21
C PHE A 113 2.41 24.90 13.77
N THR A 114 3.47 25.23 13.05
CA THR A 114 3.67 24.89 11.63
C THR A 114 4.77 23.88 11.39
N MET A 115 5.66 23.68 12.37
CA MET A 115 6.82 22.80 12.23
C MET A 115 7.15 22.08 13.52
N VAL A 116 7.48 20.78 13.41
CA VAL A 116 8.04 19.95 14.49
C VAL A 116 9.45 19.57 14.12
N ASP A 117 10.43 20.17 14.74
CA ASP A 117 11.84 19.80 14.57
C ASP A 117 12.20 18.64 15.49
N GLY A 118 12.84 17.60 14.96
CA GLY A 118 13.14 16.43 15.75
C GLY A 118 14.17 15.49 15.17
N THR A 119 14.19 14.31 15.75
CA THR A 119 15.11 13.23 15.43
C THR A 119 14.34 11.93 15.27
N TRP A 120 14.55 11.26 14.17
CA TRP A 120 14.10 9.89 13.92
C TRP A 120 15.18 8.90 14.33
N GLN A 121 14.80 7.89 15.11
CA GLN A 121 15.69 6.82 15.55
C GLN A 121 15.17 5.49 15.05
N GLN A 122 16.02 4.68 14.41
CA GLN A 122 15.66 3.36 13.90
C GLN A 122 16.90 2.48 13.74
N ALA A 123 16.83 1.22 14.15
CA ALA A 123 17.91 0.25 14.06
C ALA A 123 19.27 0.73 14.61
N GLY A 124 19.24 1.54 15.67
CA GLY A 124 20.45 2.10 16.31
C GLY A 124 21.03 3.35 15.63
N PHE A 125 20.41 3.82 14.56
CA PHE A 125 20.79 5.07 13.88
C PHE A 125 19.85 6.21 14.29
N SER A 126 20.37 7.45 14.19
CA SER A 126 19.61 8.68 14.44
C SER A 126 19.74 9.61 13.25
N PHE A 127 18.62 10.14 12.78
CA PHE A 127 18.55 11.04 11.63
C PHE A 127 17.74 12.28 11.99
N PRO A 128 18.15 13.49 11.59
CA PRO A 128 17.31 14.67 11.74
C PRO A 128 16.06 14.53 10.84
N LEU A 129 14.91 14.89 11.40
CA LEU A 129 13.64 14.90 10.67
C LEU A 129 12.80 16.10 11.17
N SER A 130 12.47 17.02 10.26
CA SER A 130 11.56 18.12 10.53
C SER A 130 10.25 17.88 9.79
N PHE A 131 9.15 17.84 10.53
CA PHE A 131 7.81 17.78 9.96
C PHE A 131 7.24 19.19 9.79
N HIS A 132 6.65 19.47 8.65
CA HIS A 132 5.90 20.68 8.35
C HIS A 132 4.42 20.37 8.25
N ARG A 133 3.57 21.20 8.85
CA ARG A 133 2.13 21.07 8.71
C ARG A 133 1.72 21.34 7.27
N VAL A 134 0.89 20.48 6.70
CA VAL A 134 0.33 20.63 5.35
C VAL A 134 -1.20 20.48 5.40
N GLU A 135 -1.89 21.10 4.45
CA GLU A 135 -3.34 20.94 4.34
C GLU A 135 -3.70 19.57 3.75
N GLU A 136 -2.90 19.12 2.78
CA GLU A 136 -3.03 17.81 2.14
C GLU A 136 -1.65 17.21 1.95
N ALA A 137 -1.52 15.90 2.15
CA ALA A 137 -0.28 15.20 1.80
C ALA A 137 -0.08 15.22 0.28
N VAL A 138 1.17 15.44 -0.15
CA VAL A 138 1.48 15.41 -1.58
C VAL A 138 1.33 13.99 -2.11
N GLU A 139 0.27 13.73 -2.85
CA GLU A 139 0.05 12.47 -3.54
C GLU A 139 1.07 12.27 -4.66
N ILE A 140 1.71 11.11 -4.71
CA ILE A 140 2.57 10.75 -5.84
C ILE A 140 1.67 10.41 -7.02
N LYS A 141 1.49 11.37 -7.94
CA LYS A 141 0.78 11.09 -9.19
C LYS A 141 1.53 10.07 -10.01
N ARG A 142 0.84 9.01 -10.39
CA ARG A 142 1.33 7.95 -11.28
C ARG A 142 0.60 8.07 -12.63
N PRO A 143 1.07 8.93 -13.55
CA PRO A 143 0.33 9.25 -14.77
C PRO A 143 0.15 8.06 -15.71
N GLN A 144 0.88 6.96 -15.50
CA GLN A 144 0.74 5.71 -16.21
C GLN A 144 -0.40 4.82 -15.67
N GLU A 145 -0.87 5.03 -14.44
CA GLU A 145 -1.99 4.27 -13.89
C GLU A 145 -3.29 4.68 -14.58
N PRO A 146 -4.09 3.71 -15.03
CA PRO A 146 -5.32 4.02 -15.75
C PRO A 146 -6.42 4.52 -14.81
N GLU A 147 -7.18 5.50 -15.28
CA GLU A 147 -8.33 6.06 -14.57
C GLU A 147 -9.64 5.50 -15.10
N LYS A 148 -10.60 5.22 -14.20
CA LYS A 148 -11.97 4.81 -14.56
C LYS A 148 -12.76 6.01 -15.14
N PRO A 149 -13.71 5.77 -16.07
CA PRO A 149 -14.17 4.48 -16.57
C PRO A 149 -13.26 3.88 -17.66
N TYR A 150 -13.01 2.58 -17.57
CA TYR A 150 -12.20 1.88 -18.58
C TYR A 150 -12.96 1.64 -19.89
N PRO A 151 -12.28 1.61 -21.05
CA PRO A 151 -12.91 1.33 -22.34
C PRO A 151 -13.16 -0.18 -22.57
N TYR A 152 -12.79 -1.04 -21.64
CA TYR A 152 -12.91 -2.49 -21.67
C TYR A 152 -13.81 -2.97 -20.50
N THR A 153 -14.05 -4.27 -20.41
CA THR A 153 -14.77 -4.89 -19.29
C THR A 153 -13.77 -5.29 -18.21
N GLU A 154 -14.11 -4.99 -16.97
CA GLU A 154 -13.39 -5.42 -15.76
C GLU A 154 -14.35 -6.20 -14.86
N GLU A 155 -13.96 -7.39 -14.43
CA GLU A 155 -14.75 -8.26 -13.56
C GLU A 155 -13.90 -8.73 -12.38
N GLU A 156 -14.42 -8.55 -11.17
CA GLU A 156 -13.89 -9.21 -9.97
C GLU A 156 -14.38 -10.66 -9.98
N VAL A 157 -13.44 -11.59 -9.91
CA VAL A 157 -13.73 -13.01 -10.04
C VAL A 157 -13.01 -13.80 -8.95
N LYS A 158 -13.51 -15.02 -8.69
CA LYS A 158 -12.84 -15.99 -7.81
C LYS A 158 -12.79 -17.34 -8.51
N TYR A 159 -11.69 -18.05 -8.32
CA TYR A 159 -11.54 -19.42 -8.82
C TYR A 159 -10.83 -20.29 -7.80
N ASP A 160 -11.16 -21.59 -7.83
CA ASP A 160 -10.63 -22.54 -6.88
C ASP A 160 -9.39 -23.25 -7.43
N ASN A 161 -8.38 -23.41 -6.58
CA ASN A 161 -7.31 -24.37 -6.75
C ASN A 161 -7.62 -25.60 -5.87
N PRO A 162 -8.19 -26.67 -6.44
CA PRO A 162 -8.58 -27.86 -5.69
C PRO A 162 -7.40 -28.64 -5.13
N ALA A 163 -6.21 -28.55 -5.76
CA ALA A 163 -5.00 -29.23 -5.31
C ALA A 163 -4.53 -28.66 -3.95
N ALA A 164 -4.56 -27.34 -3.82
CA ALA A 164 -4.17 -26.64 -2.58
C ALA A 164 -5.35 -26.38 -1.63
N LYS A 165 -6.60 -26.59 -2.08
CA LYS A 165 -7.84 -26.26 -1.36
C LYS A 165 -7.92 -24.77 -0.99
N VAL A 166 -7.51 -23.91 -1.90
CA VAL A 166 -7.57 -22.46 -1.75
C VAL A 166 -8.45 -21.87 -2.83
N THR A 167 -9.09 -20.75 -2.53
CA THR A 167 -9.82 -19.91 -3.48
C THR A 167 -9.02 -18.65 -3.73
N LEU A 168 -8.75 -18.35 -4.98
CA LEU A 168 -8.00 -17.17 -5.40
C LEU A 168 -8.95 -16.07 -5.86
N ALA A 169 -8.75 -14.88 -5.36
CA ALA A 169 -9.45 -13.69 -5.79
C ALA A 169 -8.65 -13.00 -6.90
N ALA A 170 -9.33 -12.58 -7.94
CA ALA A 170 -8.69 -12.08 -9.14
C ALA A 170 -9.54 -11.00 -9.82
N THR A 171 -8.91 -10.26 -10.70
CA THR A 171 -9.58 -9.36 -11.66
C THR A 171 -9.31 -9.85 -13.06
N LEU A 172 -10.38 -10.10 -13.82
CA LEU A 172 -10.32 -10.40 -15.25
C LEU A 172 -10.70 -9.16 -16.05
N THR A 173 -9.81 -8.70 -16.93
CA THR A 173 -10.11 -7.64 -17.88
C THR A 173 -10.12 -8.19 -19.30
N PHE A 174 -11.07 -7.75 -20.13
CA PHE A 174 -11.16 -8.18 -21.53
C PHE A 174 -11.82 -7.10 -22.41
N PRO A 175 -11.51 -7.05 -23.72
CA PRO A 175 -12.09 -6.06 -24.63
C PRO A 175 -13.62 -6.15 -24.68
N LYS A 176 -14.29 -5.01 -24.94
CA LYS A 176 -15.74 -5.00 -25.19
C LYS A 176 -16.04 -5.58 -26.57
N GLY A 177 -17.15 -6.30 -26.68
CA GLY A 177 -17.64 -6.84 -27.93
C GLY A 177 -17.78 -8.36 -27.91
N GLN A 178 -18.17 -8.92 -29.06
CA GLN A 178 -18.22 -10.37 -29.24
C GLN A 178 -16.85 -10.82 -29.75
N GLY A 179 -16.29 -11.84 -29.10
CA GLY A 179 -15.03 -12.41 -29.58
C GLY A 179 -14.48 -13.42 -28.56
N SER A 180 -13.64 -14.27 -29.08
CA SER A 180 -12.79 -15.14 -28.29
C SER A 180 -11.41 -14.47 -28.27
N PHE A 181 -11.02 -13.90 -27.14
CA PHE A 181 -9.79 -13.12 -27.02
C PHE A 181 -8.63 -13.99 -26.55
N PRO A 182 -7.41 -13.79 -27.08
CA PRO A 182 -6.22 -14.31 -26.42
C PRO A 182 -6.14 -13.77 -25.00
N ALA A 183 -5.59 -14.56 -24.09
CA ALA A 183 -5.49 -14.18 -22.69
C ALA A 183 -4.08 -14.39 -22.12
N VAL A 184 -3.75 -13.61 -21.10
CA VAL A 184 -2.55 -13.81 -20.31
C VAL A 184 -2.89 -13.82 -18.81
N ILE A 185 -2.12 -14.59 -18.06
CA ILE A 185 -2.10 -14.51 -16.59
C ILE A 185 -0.84 -13.75 -16.19
N LEU A 186 -0.98 -12.74 -15.32
CA LEU A 186 0.14 -12.05 -14.70
C LEU A 186 0.50 -12.79 -13.41
N ILE A 187 1.79 -13.13 -13.25
CA ILE A 187 2.33 -13.87 -12.11
C ILE A 187 3.32 -12.96 -11.40
N SER A 188 3.02 -12.64 -10.15
CA SER A 188 3.77 -11.71 -9.29
C SER A 188 5.18 -12.20 -8.94
N GLY A 189 5.99 -11.26 -8.46
CA GLY A 189 7.32 -11.53 -7.91
C GLY A 189 7.25 -12.09 -6.48
N SER A 190 8.41 -12.27 -5.87
CA SER A 190 8.54 -12.82 -4.51
C SER A 190 7.97 -11.88 -3.44
N GLY A 191 7.42 -12.48 -2.38
CA GLY A 191 6.72 -11.79 -1.31
C GLY A 191 5.21 -11.80 -1.51
N PRO A 192 4.43 -11.52 -0.46
CA PRO A 192 2.97 -11.55 -0.51
C PRO A 192 2.45 -10.36 -1.35
N GLN A 193 2.02 -10.62 -2.58
CA GLN A 193 1.60 -9.60 -3.55
C GLN A 193 0.09 -9.63 -3.78
N ASP A 194 -0.49 -8.45 -3.88
CA ASP A 194 -1.84 -8.31 -4.42
C ASP A 194 -1.85 -8.43 -5.96
N ARG A 195 -3.03 -8.52 -6.54
CA ARG A 195 -3.24 -8.67 -8.00
C ARG A 195 -2.67 -7.54 -8.85
N ASP A 196 -2.36 -6.40 -8.25
CA ASP A 196 -1.77 -5.24 -8.93
C ASP A 196 -0.25 -5.20 -8.81
N GLU A 197 0.33 -6.13 -8.02
CA GLU A 197 1.75 -6.14 -7.63
C GLU A 197 2.14 -4.78 -7.04
N PHE A 198 1.36 -4.32 -6.04
CA PHE A 198 1.52 -2.99 -5.46
C PHE A 198 2.86 -2.87 -4.74
N LEU A 199 3.76 -2.08 -5.32
CA LEU A 199 5.11 -1.88 -4.80
C LEU A 199 5.52 -0.41 -4.91
N LEU A 200 6.01 0.18 -3.82
CA LEU A 200 6.52 1.54 -3.78
C LEU A 200 5.53 2.59 -4.35
N GLY A 201 4.25 2.43 -4.02
CA GLY A 201 3.19 3.33 -4.50
C GLY A 201 2.87 3.19 -5.97
N HIS A 202 3.26 2.10 -6.62
CA HIS A 202 3.00 1.82 -8.04
C HIS A 202 2.27 0.49 -8.19
N ARG A 203 1.42 0.38 -9.22
CA ARG A 203 0.63 -0.82 -9.57
C ARG A 203 1.00 -1.30 -10.97
N PRO A 204 2.17 -1.92 -11.14
CA PRO A 204 2.66 -2.29 -12.47
C PRO A 204 1.74 -3.26 -13.20
N PHE A 205 1.09 -4.19 -12.50
CA PHE A 205 0.18 -5.14 -13.12
C PHE A 205 -1.15 -4.49 -13.55
N LEU A 206 -1.64 -3.47 -12.82
CA LEU A 206 -2.78 -2.68 -13.27
C LEU A 206 -2.46 -1.95 -14.58
N VAL A 207 -1.28 -1.32 -14.67
CA VAL A 207 -0.81 -0.61 -15.87
C VAL A 207 -0.66 -1.57 -17.05
N LEU A 208 -0.04 -2.73 -16.82
CA LEU A 208 0.17 -3.74 -17.84
C LEU A 208 -1.16 -4.33 -18.34
N ALA A 209 -2.07 -4.62 -17.41
CA ALA A 209 -3.41 -5.13 -17.75
C ALA A 209 -4.21 -4.13 -18.58
N ASP A 210 -4.22 -2.84 -18.21
CA ASP A 210 -4.88 -1.80 -19.02
C ASP A 210 -4.31 -1.74 -20.44
N TYR A 211 -2.97 -1.72 -20.56
CA TYR A 211 -2.33 -1.65 -21.87
C TYR A 211 -2.66 -2.85 -22.74
N LEU A 212 -2.54 -4.07 -22.20
CA LEU A 212 -2.79 -5.30 -22.94
C LEU A 212 -4.27 -5.44 -23.33
N THR A 213 -5.18 -5.10 -22.42
CA THR A 213 -6.62 -5.20 -22.69
C THR A 213 -7.05 -4.21 -23.78
N ARG A 214 -6.48 -2.99 -23.79
CA ARG A 214 -6.69 -2.04 -24.91
C ARG A 214 -6.13 -2.54 -26.23
N LYS A 215 -5.18 -3.49 -26.22
CA LYS A 215 -4.59 -4.13 -27.40
C LYS A 215 -5.31 -5.41 -27.84
N GLY A 216 -6.41 -5.76 -27.18
CA GLY A 216 -7.20 -6.92 -27.58
C GLY A 216 -6.87 -8.22 -26.83
N ILE A 217 -6.09 -8.18 -25.77
CA ILE A 217 -5.66 -9.33 -24.97
C ILE A 217 -6.37 -9.28 -23.63
N ALA A 218 -7.09 -10.34 -23.26
CA ALA A 218 -7.66 -10.47 -21.92
C ALA A 218 -6.54 -10.71 -20.88
N VAL A 219 -6.72 -10.18 -19.68
CA VAL A 219 -5.72 -10.30 -18.62
C VAL A 219 -6.36 -10.76 -17.32
N LEU A 220 -5.86 -11.86 -16.76
CA LEU A 220 -6.16 -12.32 -15.41
C LEU A 220 -4.99 -11.96 -14.51
N ARG A 221 -5.26 -11.24 -13.42
CA ARG A 221 -4.33 -10.92 -12.34
C ARG A 221 -5.00 -11.28 -11.03
N PHE A 222 -4.26 -11.90 -10.13
CA PHE A 222 -4.83 -12.48 -8.91
C PHE A 222 -4.01 -12.13 -7.68
N ASP A 223 -4.66 -12.07 -6.53
CA ASP A 223 -3.98 -11.95 -5.24
C ASP A 223 -3.32 -13.29 -4.92
N ASP A 224 -2.07 -13.29 -4.49
CA ASP A 224 -1.40 -14.50 -4.03
C ASP A 224 -2.20 -15.20 -2.93
N ARG A 225 -2.03 -16.52 -2.77
CA ARG A 225 -2.69 -17.26 -1.69
C ARG A 225 -2.37 -16.64 -0.33
N GLY A 226 -3.39 -16.39 0.50
CA GLY A 226 -3.27 -15.74 1.81
C GLY A 226 -3.08 -14.23 1.77
N VAL A 227 -3.20 -13.61 0.58
CA VAL A 227 -3.10 -12.16 0.39
C VAL A 227 -4.45 -11.62 -0.10
N GLY A 228 -4.76 -10.37 0.25
CA GLY A 228 -5.97 -9.70 -0.20
C GLY A 228 -7.24 -10.49 0.12
N GLU A 229 -7.99 -10.87 -0.91
CA GLU A 229 -9.19 -11.68 -0.78
C GLU A 229 -8.98 -13.18 -1.08
N SER A 230 -7.75 -13.60 -1.37
CA SER A 230 -7.38 -14.99 -1.59
C SER A 230 -7.24 -15.75 -0.26
N THR A 231 -7.73 -16.97 -0.22
CA THR A 231 -7.58 -17.87 0.95
C THR A 231 -6.22 -18.58 0.91
N GLY A 232 -5.85 -19.22 2.01
CA GLY A 232 -4.62 -20.00 2.13
C GLY A 232 -3.57 -19.35 3.02
N ASP A 233 -2.33 -19.81 2.91
CA ASP A 233 -1.20 -19.34 3.68
C ASP A 233 0.00 -19.14 2.74
N PHE A 234 0.38 -17.89 2.53
CA PHE A 234 1.52 -17.52 1.70
C PHE A 234 2.84 -18.07 2.27
N MET A 235 3.03 -17.95 3.58
CA MET A 235 4.29 -18.29 4.24
C MET A 235 4.60 -19.80 4.25
N ALA A 236 3.56 -20.63 4.10
CA ALA A 236 3.70 -22.08 4.01
C ALA A 236 3.89 -22.60 2.58
N ALA A 237 3.83 -21.71 1.58
CA ALA A 237 3.88 -22.07 0.17
C ALA A 237 5.27 -21.95 -0.44
N THR A 238 5.52 -22.71 -1.47
CA THR A 238 6.71 -22.69 -2.32
C THR A 238 6.38 -22.19 -3.73
N SER A 239 7.36 -21.89 -4.55
CA SER A 239 7.15 -21.54 -5.97
C SER A 239 6.43 -22.66 -6.75
N GLU A 240 6.58 -23.92 -6.35
CA GLU A 240 5.82 -25.06 -6.93
C GLU A 240 4.35 -25.02 -6.54
N ASP A 241 4.04 -24.60 -5.30
CA ASP A 241 2.67 -24.40 -4.85
C ASP A 241 2.01 -23.24 -5.60
N PHE A 242 2.71 -22.13 -5.81
CA PHE A 242 2.24 -21.00 -6.62
C PHE A 242 2.02 -21.39 -8.08
N ALA A 243 2.83 -22.29 -8.64
CA ALA A 243 2.58 -22.82 -9.98
C ALA A 243 1.20 -23.48 -10.08
N THR A 244 0.74 -24.19 -9.05
CA THR A 244 -0.61 -24.79 -9.04
C THR A 244 -1.74 -23.75 -9.03
N ASP A 245 -1.50 -22.54 -8.46
CA ASP A 245 -2.47 -21.44 -8.52
C ASP A 245 -2.60 -20.87 -9.93
N VAL A 246 -1.49 -20.80 -10.66
CA VAL A 246 -1.47 -20.39 -12.06
C VAL A 246 -2.18 -21.43 -12.94
N GLU A 247 -1.94 -22.73 -12.71
CA GLU A 247 -2.62 -23.83 -13.40
C GLU A 247 -4.15 -23.76 -13.20
N ALA A 248 -4.59 -23.47 -11.97
CA ALA A 248 -6.00 -23.25 -11.67
C ALA A 248 -6.56 -22.02 -12.40
N GLY A 249 -5.79 -20.95 -12.52
CA GLY A 249 -6.13 -19.76 -13.30
C GLY A 249 -6.29 -20.08 -14.79
N ILE A 250 -5.42 -20.91 -15.37
CA ILE A 250 -5.56 -21.39 -16.76
C ILE A 250 -6.85 -22.20 -16.89
N ALA A 251 -7.11 -23.12 -15.98
CA ALA A 251 -8.33 -23.92 -15.97
C ALA A 251 -9.58 -23.02 -15.90
N TYR A 252 -9.55 -21.99 -15.06
CA TYR A 252 -10.63 -20.99 -14.97
C TYR A 252 -10.81 -20.23 -16.30
N LEU A 253 -9.76 -19.70 -16.90
CA LEU A 253 -9.83 -18.97 -18.19
C LEU A 253 -10.46 -19.84 -19.28
N LYS A 254 -10.16 -21.13 -19.33
CA LYS A 254 -10.74 -22.08 -20.29
C LYS A 254 -12.26 -22.30 -20.11
N THR A 255 -12.84 -21.92 -18.98
CA THR A 255 -14.31 -21.97 -18.76
C THR A 255 -15.03 -20.73 -19.30
N ARG A 256 -14.29 -19.67 -19.64
CA ARG A 256 -14.83 -18.38 -20.04
C ARG A 256 -15.10 -18.33 -21.55
N SER A 257 -16.33 -17.98 -21.94
CA SER A 257 -16.72 -17.87 -23.35
C SER A 257 -16.00 -16.73 -24.09
N GLU A 258 -15.50 -15.73 -23.38
CA GLU A 258 -14.79 -14.58 -23.92
C GLU A 258 -13.33 -14.91 -24.28
N ILE A 259 -12.81 -16.03 -23.76
CA ILE A 259 -11.40 -16.39 -23.88
C ILE A 259 -11.20 -17.47 -24.96
N ASP A 260 -10.19 -17.29 -25.78
CA ASP A 260 -9.70 -18.34 -26.69
C ASP A 260 -8.83 -19.34 -25.92
N PRO A 261 -9.33 -20.55 -25.65
CA PRO A 261 -8.59 -21.51 -24.85
C PRO A 261 -7.31 -22.03 -25.54
N GLN A 262 -7.13 -21.73 -26.82
CA GLN A 262 -5.92 -22.09 -27.57
C GLN A 262 -4.88 -20.95 -27.63
N GLN A 263 -5.18 -19.81 -27.01
CA GLN A 263 -4.31 -18.63 -27.01
C GLN A 263 -4.14 -18.08 -25.58
N ILE A 264 -3.68 -18.92 -24.65
CA ILE A 264 -3.39 -18.53 -23.27
C ILE A 264 -1.88 -18.48 -23.07
N GLY A 265 -1.38 -17.34 -22.61
CA GLY A 265 0.03 -17.13 -22.27
C GLY A 265 0.22 -16.73 -20.80
N LEU A 266 1.48 -16.70 -20.38
CA LEU A 266 1.88 -16.31 -19.04
C LEU A 266 2.88 -15.15 -19.10
N ILE A 267 2.75 -14.19 -18.20
CA ILE A 267 3.71 -13.10 -17.99
C ILE A 267 4.13 -13.15 -16.53
N GLY A 268 5.37 -13.53 -16.25
CA GLY A 268 5.89 -13.66 -14.91
C GLY A 268 6.93 -12.60 -14.61
N HIS A 269 6.77 -11.89 -13.49
CA HIS A 269 7.75 -10.95 -12.99
C HIS A 269 8.61 -11.58 -11.89
N SER A 270 9.92 -11.40 -11.96
CA SER A 270 10.87 -11.89 -10.94
C SER A 270 10.64 -13.37 -10.63
N GLU A 271 10.18 -13.77 -9.42
CA GLU A 271 9.84 -15.15 -9.10
C GLU A 271 8.77 -15.74 -10.02
N GLY A 272 7.78 -14.93 -10.42
CA GLY A 272 6.81 -15.33 -11.45
C GLY A 272 7.46 -15.75 -12.77
N GLY A 273 8.65 -15.20 -13.07
CA GLY A 273 9.48 -15.62 -14.18
C GLY A 273 10.18 -16.96 -13.99
N LEU A 274 10.24 -17.52 -12.78
CA LEU A 274 10.57 -18.93 -12.52
C LEU A 274 9.35 -19.83 -12.62
N ILE A 275 8.20 -19.34 -12.13
CA ILE A 275 6.93 -20.09 -12.10
C ILE A 275 6.39 -20.32 -13.52
N ALA A 276 6.40 -19.30 -14.37
CA ALA A 276 5.85 -19.39 -15.72
C ALA A 276 6.45 -20.53 -16.57
N PRO A 277 7.78 -20.73 -16.63
CA PRO A 277 8.37 -21.90 -17.30
C PRO A 277 7.97 -23.23 -16.69
N VAL A 278 7.84 -23.33 -15.35
CA VAL A 278 7.41 -24.56 -14.67
C VAL A 278 6.03 -24.96 -15.14
N VAL A 279 5.09 -24.02 -15.14
CA VAL A 279 3.72 -24.25 -15.62
C VAL A 279 3.69 -24.60 -17.12
N ALA A 280 4.45 -23.87 -17.94
CA ALA A 280 4.46 -24.07 -19.40
C ALA A 280 5.01 -25.45 -19.82
N VAL A 281 5.93 -26.04 -19.02
CA VAL A 281 6.42 -27.40 -19.27
C VAL A 281 5.36 -28.45 -18.91
N GLN A 282 4.53 -28.17 -17.91
CA GLN A 282 3.49 -29.12 -17.43
C GLN A 282 2.21 -29.01 -18.26
N LEU A 283 1.86 -27.81 -18.76
CA LEU A 283 0.64 -27.53 -19.51
C LEU A 283 0.94 -27.12 -20.96
N PRO A 284 0.89 -28.06 -21.93
CA PRO A 284 1.16 -27.77 -23.35
C PRO A 284 0.21 -26.73 -23.98
N GLU A 285 -0.90 -26.42 -23.36
CA GLU A 285 -1.82 -25.37 -23.78
C GLU A 285 -1.32 -23.95 -23.54
N VAL A 286 -0.28 -23.76 -22.72
CA VAL A 286 0.41 -22.46 -22.61
C VAL A 286 1.18 -22.19 -23.91
N THR A 287 0.73 -21.22 -24.67
CA THR A 287 1.23 -20.97 -26.03
C THR A 287 2.47 -20.09 -26.08
N PHE A 288 2.66 -19.24 -25.08
CA PHE A 288 3.86 -18.40 -24.92
C PHE A 288 4.06 -17.99 -23.48
N ILE A 289 5.27 -17.61 -23.15
CA ILE A 289 5.64 -17.00 -21.86
C ILE A 289 6.43 -15.71 -22.09
N VAL A 290 6.24 -14.74 -21.21
CA VAL A 290 7.06 -13.53 -21.14
C VAL A 290 7.68 -13.46 -19.76
N LEU A 291 9.00 -13.29 -19.71
CA LEU A 291 9.77 -13.25 -18.46
C LEU A 291 10.24 -11.82 -18.22
N MET A 292 9.61 -11.15 -17.26
CA MET A 292 9.99 -9.81 -16.83
C MET A 292 10.95 -9.93 -15.66
N ALA A 293 12.22 -9.64 -15.88
CA ALA A 293 13.28 -9.80 -14.89
C ALA A 293 13.33 -11.21 -14.24
N GLY A 294 12.88 -12.24 -14.97
CA GLY A 294 12.89 -13.62 -14.50
C GLY A 294 14.32 -14.12 -14.30
N PRO A 295 14.64 -14.74 -13.14
CA PRO A 295 15.99 -15.26 -12.89
C PRO A 295 16.33 -16.43 -13.82
N GLY A 296 17.55 -16.41 -14.35
CA GLY A 296 18.14 -17.54 -15.09
C GLY A 296 19.03 -18.44 -14.22
N LEU A 297 18.96 -18.26 -12.90
CA LEU A 297 19.71 -19.01 -11.89
C LEU A 297 18.76 -19.73 -10.95
N THR A 298 19.27 -20.70 -10.19
CA THR A 298 18.48 -21.33 -9.13
C THR A 298 18.11 -20.32 -8.04
N GLY A 299 17.03 -20.55 -7.29
CA GLY A 299 16.59 -19.68 -6.21
C GLY A 299 17.70 -19.37 -5.19
N LYS A 300 18.50 -20.39 -4.82
CA LYS A 300 19.67 -20.22 -3.95
C LYS A 300 20.70 -19.25 -4.55
N GLU A 301 21.07 -19.45 -5.82
CA GLU A 301 22.09 -18.63 -6.48
C GLU A 301 21.63 -17.19 -6.63
N ILE A 302 20.35 -16.96 -6.99
CA ILE A 302 19.83 -15.62 -7.17
C ILE A 302 19.75 -14.86 -5.85
N VAL A 303 19.32 -15.51 -4.74
CA VAL A 303 19.28 -14.88 -3.42
C VAL A 303 20.66 -14.45 -2.96
N LEU A 304 21.68 -15.31 -3.14
CA LEU A 304 23.07 -14.98 -2.78
C LEU A 304 23.60 -13.82 -3.63
N LEU A 305 23.32 -13.83 -4.94
CA LEU A 305 23.77 -12.79 -5.86
C LEU A 305 23.10 -11.44 -5.55
N GLN A 306 21.77 -11.42 -5.38
CA GLN A 306 21.01 -10.22 -5.05
C GLN A 306 21.46 -9.63 -3.72
N SER A 307 21.63 -10.46 -2.67
CA SER A 307 22.11 -10.01 -1.37
C SER A 307 23.44 -9.26 -1.49
N ALA A 308 24.39 -9.80 -2.25
CA ALA A 308 25.68 -9.14 -2.45
C ALA A 308 25.58 -7.84 -3.26
N LEU A 309 24.81 -7.85 -4.35
CA LEU A 309 24.68 -6.69 -5.25
C LEU A 309 23.93 -5.53 -4.58
N ILE A 310 22.83 -5.81 -3.89
CA ILE A 310 22.03 -4.80 -3.17
C ILE A 310 22.87 -4.22 -2.02
N SER A 311 23.52 -5.06 -1.20
CA SER A 311 24.36 -4.59 -0.11
C SER A 311 25.50 -3.69 -0.62
N ARG A 312 26.13 -4.05 -1.74
CA ARG A 312 27.17 -3.22 -2.37
C ARG A 312 26.61 -1.88 -2.86
N ALA A 313 25.44 -1.88 -3.50
CA ALA A 313 24.78 -0.67 -4.00
C ALA A 313 24.35 0.27 -2.86
N THR A 314 24.05 -0.27 -1.67
CA THR A 314 23.71 0.50 -0.47
C THR A 314 24.92 0.90 0.38
N GLY A 315 26.15 0.60 -0.07
CA GLY A 315 27.38 1.05 0.57
C GLY A 315 27.84 0.17 1.75
N VAL A 316 27.31 -1.06 1.88
CA VAL A 316 27.82 -2.03 2.86
C VAL A 316 29.24 -2.45 2.50
N SER A 317 30.09 -2.63 3.52
CA SER A 317 31.49 -3.02 3.31
C SER A 317 31.62 -4.42 2.69
N GLU A 318 32.67 -4.66 1.89
CA GLU A 318 32.93 -6.00 1.31
C GLU A 318 33.16 -7.06 2.39
N GLU A 319 33.65 -6.68 3.56
CA GLU A 319 33.87 -7.58 4.70
C GLU A 319 32.51 -8.05 5.26
N ASP A 320 31.55 -7.11 5.47
CA ASP A 320 30.20 -7.43 5.94
C ASP A 320 29.40 -8.21 4.89
N ILE A 321 29.57 -7.87 3.60
CA ILE A 321 28.96 -8.62 2.49
C ILE A 321 29.46 -10.07 2.51
N ALA A 322 30.77 -10.30 2.67
CA ALA A 322 31.33 -11.64 2.72
C ALA A 322 30.79 -12.44 3.92
N LEU A 323 30.64 -11.78 5.09
CA LEU A 323 30.07 -12.39 6.29
C LEU A 323 28.60 -12.80 6.08
N ASN A 324 27.80 -11.90 5.51
CA ASN A 324 26.39 -12.15 5.20
C ASN A 324 26.22 -13.29 4.18
N LEU A 325 27.08 -13.34 3.17
CA LEU A 325 27.05 -14.42 2.17
C LEU A 325 27.42 -15.78 2.79
N ASP A 326 28.38 -15.82 3.71
CA ASP A 326 28.74 -17.05 4.41
C ASP A 326 27.60 -17.56 5.29
N TYR A 327 26.92 -16.65 5.99
CA TYR A 327 25.73 -16.96 6.77
C TYR A 327 24.59 -17.51 5.89
N ASN A 328 24.27 -16.80 4.80
CA ASN A 328 23.21 -17.22 3.87
C ASN A 328 23.51 -18.57 3.22
N LYS A 329 24.77 -18.83 2.85
CA LYS A 329 25.18 -20.15 2.31
C LYS A 329 24.93 -21.27 3.30
N LYS A 330 25.22 -21.06 4.59
CA LYS A 330 24.95 -22.04 5.65
C LYS A 330 23.45 -22.30 5.82
N PHE A 331 22.62 -21.27 5.75
CA PHE A 331 21.16 -21.41 5.82
C PHE A 331 20.61 -22.33 4.73
N PHE A 332 21.13 -22.25 3.51
CA PHE A 332 20.70 -23.12 2.39
C PHE A 332 21.32 -24.54 2.41
N THR A 333 22.07 -24.89 3.44
CA THR A 333 22.70 -26.23 3.57
C THR A 333 22.11 -27.04 4.72
N LEU A 334 21.21 -26.45 5.49
CA LEU A 334 20.40 -27.09 6.53
C LEU A 334 19.14 -27.71 5.94
#